data_53937bd174faf4f6fd233f1670a27a76
#
_entry.id   53937bd174faf4f6fd233f1670a27a76
#
_cell.length_a   1.000
_cell.length_b   1.000
_cell.length_c   1.000
_cell.angle_alpha   90.00
_cell.angle_beta   90.00
_cell.angle_gamma   90.00
#
_symmetry.space_group_name_H-M   'P 1'
#
loop_
_entity.id
_entity.type
_entity.pdbx_description
1 polymer ?
#
loop_
_entity_poly.entity_id
_entity_poly.type
_entity_poly.pdbx_seq_one_letter_code
_entity_poly.pdbx_strand_id
1 'polypeptide(L)'
;DAVGSYTVTYSVSDANGNAAASVVRTVNVVDTTKPVITLLGTATETVEAKITYADAGASASDTLDGSLTVTSVSTVNIDAVGSYTVTYSVSDASGNAAANVVRTVVVVDTTKPVITLLGSVTETLEAKGTFTDAGASASDTLDGSLTATSVSTVNTDAVGNYTVTYSVSDANGNAADS
;
A
#
# COMPACT_ATOMS: atom_id res chain seq x y z
N ASP A 1 6.69 6.61 -38.67
CA ASP A 1 7.81 5.96 -39.41
C ASP A 1 8.37 4.84 -38.53
N ALA A 2 8.66 3.67 -39.16
CA ALA A 2 9.17 2.54 -38.40
C ALA A 2 10.66 2.72 -38.09
N VAL A 3 11.12 2.23 -36.94
CA VAL A 3 12.55 2.08 -36.65
C VAL A 3 13.17 1.08 -37.62
N GLY A 4 14.39 1.34 -38.07
CA GLY A 4 15.06 0.49 -39.04
C GLY A 4 16.22 1.17 -39.75
N SER A 5 16.88 0.40 -40.63
CA SER A 5 17.96 0.88 -41.48
C SER A 5 17.46 1.00 -42.91
N TYR A 6 17.49 2.19 -43.45
CA TYR A 6 17.01 2.52 -44.79
C TYR A 6 18.16 2.97 -45.67
N THR A 7 18.04 2.77 -46.99
CA THR A 7 19.08 3.17 -47.94
C THR A 7 18.51 4.13 -48.97
N VAL A 8 19.30 5.16 -49.32
CA VAL A 8 19.07 6.01 -50.48
C VAL A 8 20.19 5.81 -51.45
N THR A 9 19.85 5.34 -52.65
CA THR A 9 20.82 5.09 -53.72
C THR A 9 20.77 6.25 -54.73
N TYR A 10 21.91 6.82 -54.99
CA TYR A 10 22.08 7.88 -56.01
C TYR A 10 22.74 7.29 -57.22
N SER A 11 22.15 7.56 -58.39
CA SER A 11 22.69 7.13 -59.67
C SER A 11 22.56 8.27 -60.69
N VAL A 12 23.47 8.34 -61.63
CA VAL A 12 23.45 9.28 -62.73
C VAL A 12 24.07 8.64 -63.97
N SER A 13 23.56 8.97 -65.15
CA SER A 13 24.14 8.61 -66.44
C SER A 13 24.39 9.90 -67.24
N ASP A 14 25.42 9.90 -68.12
CA ASP A 14 25.66 10.97 -69.08
C ASP A 14 24.65 10.93 -70.26
N ALA A 15 24.74 11.90 -71.14
CA ALA A 15 23.85 12.00 -72.31
C ALA A 15 24.01 10.85 -73.31
N ASN A 16 25.10 10.04 -73.25
CA ASN A 16 25.39 8.88 -74.08
C ASN A 16 24.98 7.59 -73.42
N GLY A 17 24.38 7.64 -72.20
CA GLY A 17 23.92 6.46 -71.46
C GLY A 17 24.98 5.80 -70.56
N ASN A 18 26.18 6.38 -70.45
CA ASN A 18 27.21 5.84 -69.55
C ASN A 18 26.82 6.11 -68.09
N ALA A 19 26.58 5.08 -67.32
CA ALA A 19 26.19 5.16 -65.91
C ALA A 19 27.41 5.31 -65.00
N ALA A 20 27.33 6.23 -64.04
CA ALA A 20 28.27 6.30 -62.91
C ALA A 20 28.04 5.14 -61.96
N ALA A 21 29.07 4.78 -61.20
CA ALA A 21 28.89 3.88 -60.03
C ALA A 21 27.91 4.52 -59.04
N SER A 22 26.90 3.78 -58.64
CA SER A 22 25.92 4.23 -57.62
C SER A 22 26.58 4.48 -56.28
N VAL A 23 26.13 5.56 -55.62
CA VAL A 23 26.51 5.87 -54.21
C VAL A 23 25.32 5.63 -53.32
N VAL A 24 25.53 4.95 -52.19
CA VAL A 24 24.49 4.57 -51.22
C VAL A 24 24.72 5.36 -49.93
N ARG A 25 23.64 5.98 -49.44
CA ARG A 25 23.56 6.57 -48.09
C ARG A 25 22.67 5.64 -47.23
N THR A 26 23.17 5.22 -46.10
CA THR A 26 22.37 4.54 -45.06
C THR A 26 21.83 5.55 -44.07
N VAL A 27 20.55 5.41 -43.72
CA VAL A 27 19.84 6.20 -42.71
C VAL A 27 19.29 5.24 -41.69
N ASN A 28 19.76 5.34 -40.47
CA ASN A 28 19.24 4.56 -39.34
C ASN A 28 18.20 5.42 -38.60
N VAL A 29 16.95 4.96 -38.61
CA VAL A 29 15.86 5.51 -37.80
C VAL A 29 15.82 4.69 -36.53
N VAL A 30 16.02 5.34 -35.40
CA VAL A 30 16.06 4.71 -34.08
C VAL A 30 15.05 5.39 -33.15
N ASP A 31 14.58 4.64 -32.20
CA ASP A 31 13.84 5.17 -31.06
C ASP A 31 14.74 5.11 -29.82
N THR A 32 14.96 6.25 -29.19
CA THR A 32 15.73 6.41 -27.95
C THR A 32 14.90 7.16 -26.89
N THR A 33 13.65 7.41 -27.20
CA THR A 33 12.70 8.07 -26.28
C THR A 33 12.28 7.05 -25.23
N LYS A 34 12.24 7.48 -23.98
CA LYS A 34 11.79 6.63 -22.88
C LYS A 34 10.29 6.84 -22.64
N PRO A 35 9.54 5.81 -22.30
CA PRO A 35 8.17 5.95 -21.85
C PRO A 35 8.05 6.79 -20.59
N VAL A 36 6.89 7.40 -20.41
CA VAL A 36 6.52 8.15 -19.20
C VAL A 36 5.45 7.40 -18.44
N ILE A 37 5.69 7.13 -17.14
CA ILE A 37 4.73 6.54 -16.22
C ILE A 37 4.02 7.64 -15.45
N THR A 38 2.68 7.53 -15.34
CA THR A 38 1.84 8.45 -14.55
C THR A 38 1.00 7.64 -13.56
N LEU A 39 1.11 7.94 -12.25
CA LEU A 39 0.27 7.31 -11.22
C LEU A 39 -1.21 7.63 -11.44
N LEU A 40 -2.05 6.66 -11.21
CA LEU A 40 -3.49 6.84 -11.02
C LEU A 40 -3.76 6.98 -9.52
N GLY A 41 -4.46 8.07 -9.12
CA GLY A 41 -4.65 8.40 -7.70
C GLY A 41 -3.44 9.09 -7.06
N THR A 42 -3.32 8.96 -5.73
CA THR A 42 -2.31 9.67 -4.93
C THR A 42 -0.98 8.94 -4.91
N ALA A 43 0.12 9.69 -4.75
CA ALA A 43 1.47 9.12 -4.60
C ALA A 43 1.72 8.54 -3.20
N THR A 44 0.93 8.99 -2.21
CA THR A 44 0.95 8.43 -0.84
C THR A 44 -0.48 8.13 -0.42
N GLU A 45 -0.70 6.94 0.10
CA GLU A 45 -1.99 6.47 0.61
C GLU A 45 -1.81 5.97 2.04
N THR A 46 -2.84 6.18 2.88
CA THR A 46 -2.90 5.62 4.23
C THR A 46 -4.03 4.62 4.29
N VAL A 47 -3.76 3.44 4.82
CA VAL A 47 -4.74 2.35 4.97
C VAL A 47 -4.70 1.82 6.38
N GLU A 48 -5.84 1.41 6.89
CA GLU A 48 -5.96 0.74 8.18
C GLU A 48 -5.44 -0.69 8.07
N ALA A 49 -4.74 -1.16 9.10
CA ALA A 49 -4.27 -2.55 9.19
C ALA A 49 -5.45 -3.53 9.09
N LYS A 50 -5.20 -4.74 8.54
CA LYS A 50 -6.22 -5.77 8.28
C LYS A 50 -7.30 -5.39 7.27
N ILE A 51 -7.29 -4.17 6.71
CA ILE A 51 -8.18 -3.78 5.61
C ILE A 51 -7.49 -4.07 4.27
N THR A 52 -8.23 -4.66 3.34
CA THR A 52 -7.71 -4.97 2.00
C THR A 52 -7.26 -3.70 1.28
N TYR A 53 -6.00 -3.67 0.85
CA TYR A 53 -5.47 -2.61 0.01
C TYR A 53 -5.74 -2.92 -1.47
N ALA A 54 -6.31 -1.97 -2.19
CA ALA A 54 -6.51 -2.03 -3.64
C ALA A 54 -5.72 -0.90 -4.30
N ASP A 55 -4.66 -1.26 -5.02
CA ASP A 55 -3.83 -0.30 -5.72
C ASP A 55 -4.56 0.32 -6.92
N ALA A 56 -4.57 1.66 -7.02
CA ALA A 56 -5.17 2.38 -8.14
C ALA A 56 -4.39 2.21 -9.46
N GLY A 57 -3.13 1.76 -9.38
CA GLY A 57 -2.29 1.51 -10.55
C GLY A 57 -1.60 2.74 -11.12
N ALA A 58 -1.08 2.56 -12.33
CA ALA A 58 -0.45 3.61 -13.13
C ALA A 58 -0.72 3.39 -14.62
N SER A 59 -0.63 4.44 -15.41
CA SER A 59 -0.63 4.42 -16.87
C SER A 59 0.76 4.75 -17.41
N ALA A 60 1.05 4.33 -18.63
CA ALA A 60 2.27 4.73 -19.31
C ALA A 60 2.03 5.00 -20.79
N SER A 61 2.82 5.92 -21.34
CA SER A 61 2.81 6.22 -22.76
C SER A 61 4.21 6.56 -23.28
N ASP A 62 4.42 6.23 -24.54
CA ASP A 62 5.59 6.59 -25.33
C ASP A 62 5.18 7.32 -26.60
N THR A 63 6.10 8.11 -27.18
CA THR A 63 5.85 8.92 -28.38
C THR A 63 5.66 8.04 -29.63
N LEU A 64 6.41 6.94 -29.74
CA LEU A 64 6.36 6.03 -30.88
C LEU A 64 5.35 4.90 -30.65
N ASP A 65 5.39 4.27 -29.49
CA ASP A 65 4.62 3.06 -29.18
C ASP A 65 3.21 3.36 -28.62
N GLY A 66 2.95 4.63 -28.24
CA GLY A 66 1.67 5.04 -27.68
C GLY A 66 1.46 4.52 -26.25
N SER A 67 0.28 3.96 -25.95
CA SER A 67 -0.05 3.43 -24.61
C SER A 67 0.66 2.11 -24.35
N LEU A 68 1.30 2.00 -23.18
CA LEU A 68 2.05 0.83 -22.75
C LEU A 68 1.46 0.20 -21.47
N THR A 69 1.63 -1.11 -21.34
CA THR A 69 1.21 -1.83 -20.13
C THR A 69 2.28 -1.73 -19.07
N VAL A 70 1.93 -1.12 -17.93
CA VAL A 70 2.80 -0.98 -16.76
C VAL A 70 2.83 -2.29 -15.97
N THR A 71 4.01 -2.65 -15.48
CA THR A 71 4.18 -3.73 -14.49
C THR A 71 4.38 -3.11 -13.11
N SER A 72 3.90 -3.78 -12.05
CA SER A 72 4.08 -3.32 -10.68
C SER A 72 4.61 -4.42 -9.78
N VAL A 73 5.41 -4.00 -8.77
CA VAL A 73 5.86 -4.84 -7.67
C VAL A 73 5.45 -4.17 -6.38
N SER A 74 4.67 -4.89 -5.55
CA SER A 74 4.17 -4.40 -4.26
C SER A 74 4.87 -5.09 -3.11
N THR A 75 5.21 -4.31 -2.07
CA THR A 75 5.70 -4.80 -0.77
C THR A 75 4.64 -4.65 0.33
N VAL A 76 3.43 -4.18 0.00
CA VAL A 76 2.38 -3.87 0.97
C VAL A 76 2.03 -5.10 1.81
N ASN A 77 2.12 -4.91 3.13
CA ASN A 77 1.71 -5.89 4.13
C ASN A 77 0.72 -5.22 5.08
N ILE A 78 -0.55 -5.58 4.96
CA ILE A 78 -1.63 -5.04 5.78
C ILE A 78 -1.69 -5.65 7.18
N ASP A 79 -0.89 -6.68 7.46
CA ASP A 79 -0.83 -7.36 8.76
C ASP A 79 0.15 -6.70 9.74
N ALA A 80 0.84 -5.65 9.31
CA ALA A 80 1.79 -4.92 10.15
C ALA A 80 1.78 -3.43 9.82
N VAL A 81 1.74 -2.58 10.84
CA VAL A 81 1.91 -1.13 10.66
C VAL A 81 3.29 -0.82 10.10
N GLY A 82 3.35 0.15 9.19
CA GLY A 82 4.60 0.51 8.55
C GLY A 82 4.42 1.27 7.24
N SER A 83 5.54 1.57 6.58
CA SER A 83 5.56 2.21 5.28
C SER A 83 6.03 1.21 4.22
N TYR A 84 5.22 1.02 3.20
CA TYR A 84 5.40 0.06 2.12
C TYR A 84 5.39 0.77 0.77
N THR A 85 5.77 0.07 -0.28
CA THR A 85 5.84 0.65 -1.63
C THR A 85 5.19 -0.23 -2.67
N VAL A 86 4.60 0.42 -3.68
CA VAL A 86 4.29 -0.17 -4.98
C VAL A 86 5.16 0.53 -6.01
N THR A 87 6.03 -0.22 -6.67
CA THR A 87 6.96 0.28 -7.69
C THR A 87 6.46 -0.10 -9.07
N TYR A 88 6.36 0.88 -9.97
CA TYR A 88 5.89 0.72 -11.34
C TYR A 88 7.05 0.86 -12.32
N SER A 89 7.08 0.00 -13.31
CA SER A 89 8.09 -0.04 -14.37
C SER A 89 7.49 -0.40 -15.72
N VAL A 90 8.11 0.07 -16.79
CA VAL A 90 7.77 -0.26 -18.17
C VAL A 90 8.97 0.01 -19.08
N SER A 91 9.07 -0.73 -20.16
CA SER A 91 9.96 -0.43 -21.29
C SER A 91 9.14 -0.44 -22.58
N ASP A 92 9.58 0.35 -23.57
CA ASP A 92 9.02 0.36 -24.90
C ASP A 92 9.49 -0.86 -25.73
N ALA A 93 9.02 -0.95 -26.97
CA ALA A 93 9.40 -2.01 -27.91
C ALA A 93 10.87 -1.93 -28.36
N SER A 94 11.48 -0.74 -28.29
CA SER A 94 12.90 -0.48 -28.61
C SER A 94 13.84 -0.79 -27.45
N GLY A 95 13.30 -1.11 -26.25
CA GLY A 95 14.05 -1.43 -25.05
C GLY A 95 14.41 -0.25 -24.17
N ASN A 96 13.85 0.95 -24.42
CA ASN A 96 14.09 2.11 -23.56
C ASN A 96 13.22 1.97 -22.30
N ALA A 97 13.86 1.89 -21.13
CA ALA A 97 13.19 1.77 -19.85
C ALA A 97 12.77 3.15 -19.31
N ALA A 98 11.52 3.28 -18.87
CA ALA A 98 11.04 4.44 -18.12
C ALA A 98 11.78 4.57 -16.79
N ALA A 99 11.82 5.77 -16.22
CA ALA A 99 12.13 5.94 -14.81
C ALA A 99 11.02 5.29 -13.97
N ASN A 100 11.40 4.48 -12.98
CA ASN A 100 10.44 3.87 -12.08
C ASN A 100 9.67 4.95 -11.31
N VAL A 101 8.38 4.72 -11.11
CA VAL A 101 7.52 5.54 -10.27
C VAL A 101 7.10 4.71 -9.07
N VAL A 102 7.04 5.33 -7.89
CA VAL A 102 6.75 4.64 -6.63
C VAL A 102 5.55 5.29 -5.95
N ARG A 103 4.61 4.45 -5.51
CA ARG A 103 3.57 4.83 -4.55
C ARG A 103 4.00 4.37 -3.17
N THR A 104 3.88 5.24 -2.17
CA THR A 104 4.03 4.90 -0.76
C THR A 104 2.68 4.55 -0.16
N VAL A 105 2.61 3.43 0.54
CA VAL A 105 1.41 2.99 1.29
C VAL A 105 1.79 2.92 2.77
N VAL A 106 1.14 3.75 3.57
CA VAL A 106 1.34 3.78 5.02
C VAL A 106 0.22 2.97 5.66
N VAL A 107 0.57 1.84 6.24
CA VAL A 107 -0.35 1.01 7.03
C VAL A 107 -0.32 1.52 8.46
N VAL A 108 -1.47 1.88 8.98
CA VAL A 108 -1.67 2.39 10.34
C VAL A 108 -2.63 1.48 11.08
N ASP A 109 -2.59 1.55 12.40
CA ASP A 109 -3.61 0.98 13.26
C ASP A 109 -4.17 2.11 14.15
N THR A 110 -5.42 2.44 13.91
CA THR A 110 -6.19 3.43 14.67
C THR A 110 -7.41 2.81 15.32
N THR A 111 -7.57 1.50 15.15
CA THR A 111 -8.67 0.73 15.73
C THR A 111 -8.43 0.55 17.22
N LYS A 112 -9.46 0.83 18.02
CA LYS A 112 -9.39 0.67 19.47
C LYS A 112 -9.70 -0.77 19.85
N PRO A 113 -9.04 -1.32 20.87
CA PRO A 113 -9.42 -2.60 21.45
C PRO A 113 -10.84 -2.56 22.05
N VAL A 114 -11.48 -3.72 22.05
CA VAL A 114 -12.79 -3.91 22.66
C VAL A 114 -12.64 -4.72 23.94
N ILE A 115 -13.19 -4.20 25.05
CA ILE A 115 -13.29 -4.92 26.34
C ILE A 115 -14.67 -5.55 26.44
N THR A 116 -14.72 -6.81 26.82
CA THR A 116 -15.96 -7.54 27.09
C THR A 116 -15.95 -8.03 28.53
N LEU A 117 -16.90 -7.54 29.33
CA LEU A 117 -17.06 -7.94 30.72
C LEU A 117 -17.44 -9.41 30.81
N LEU A 118 -16.87 -10.12 31.77
CA LEU A 118 -17.27 -11.48 32.12
C LEU A 118 -18.19 -11.44 33.32
N GLY A 119 -19.31 -12.18 33.27
CA GLY A 119 -20.33 -12.17 34.33
C GLY A 119 -21.32 -11.01 34.21
N SER A 120 -21.91 -10.61 35.32
CA SER A 120 -22.97 -9.59 35.37
C SER A 120 -22.37 -8.19 35.48
N VAL A 121 -22.98 -7.22 34.77
CA VAL A 121 -22.64 -5.78 34.90
C VAL A 121 -22.87 -5.26 36.30
N THR A 122 -23.86 -5.81 37.01
CA THR A 122 -24.20 -5.45 38.39
C THR A 122 -24.30 -6.71 39.24
N GLU A 123 -23.60 -6.70 40.36
CA GLU A 123 -23.69 -7.74 41.35
C GLU A 123 -24.12 -7.17 42.70
N THR A 124 -24.90 -7.94 43.44
CA THR A 124 -25.31 -7.58 44.82
C THR A 124 -24.68 -8.60 45.78
N LEU A 125 -23.95 -8.06 46.73
CA LEU A 125 -23.24 -8.81 47.75
C LEU A 125 -23.68 -8.41 49.13
N GLU A 126 -23.87 -9.36 50.05
CA GLU A 126 -24.08 -9.07 51.43
C GLU A 126 -22.82 -8.49 52.09
N ALA A 127 -22.96 -7.51 52.95
CA ALA A 127 -21.84 -6.90 53.64
C ALA A 127 -21.06 -7.98 54.42
N LYS A 128 -19.71 -7.87 54.40
CA LYS A 128 -18.74 -8.85 54.91
C LYS A 128 -18.70 -10.17 54.10
N GLY A 129 -19.42 -10.22 52.99
CA GLY A 129 -19.28 -11.36 52.01
C GLY A 129 -17.97 -11.26 51.25
N THR A 130 -17.63 -12.35 50.55
CA THR A 130 -16.44 -12.39 49.68
C THR A 130 -16.81 -11.95 48.27
N PHE A 131 -16.18 -10.90 47.77
CA PHE A 131 -16.26 -10.50 46.37
C PHE A 131 -15.22 -11.23 45.55
N THR A 132 -15.64 -11.81 44.46
CA THR A 132 -14.74 -12.41 43.45
C THR A 132 -15.07 -11.84 42.11
N ASP A 133 -14.15 -11.07 41.55
CA ASP A 133 -14.32 -10.44 40.23
C ASP A 133 -14.25 -11.53 39.11
N ALA A 134 -15.25 -11.56 38.24
CA ALA A 134 -15.26 -12.46 37.09
C ALA A 134 -14.29 -12.03 35.99
N GLY A 135 -13.87 -10.76 36.03
CA GLY A 135 -12.89 -10.22 35.08
C GLY A 135 -13.49 -9.73 33.78
N ALA A 136 -12.61 -9.43 32.84
CA ALA A 136 -12.95 -9.03 31.48
C ALA A 136 -12.00 -9.66 30.46
N SER A 137 -12.49 -9.89 29.26
CA SER A 137 -11.66 -10.21 28.09
C SER A 137 -11.46 -8.95 27.26
N ALA A 138 -10.37 -8.90 26.50
CA ALA A 138 -10.12 -7.81 25.58
C ALA A 138 -9.54 -8.35 24.28
N SER A 139 -9.88 -7.70 23.15
CA SER A 139 -9.34 -8.06 21.84
C SER A 139 -9.27 -6.83 20.95
N ASP A 140 -8.31 -6.88 20.04
CA ASP A 140 -8.11 -5.93 18.96
C ASP A 140 -8.03 -6.63 17.61
N THR A 141 -8.30 -5.91 16.51
CA THR A 141 -8.30 -6.47 15.15
C THR A 141 -6.89 -6.83 14.67
N LEU A 142 -5.89 -6.01 15.00
CA LEU A 142 -4.50 -6.24 14.61
C LEU A 142 -3.77 -7.13 15.63
N ASP A 143 -3.88 -6.79 16.92
CA ASP A 143 -3.11 -7.40 18.00
C ASP A 143 -3.75 -8.70 18.54
N GLY A 144 -5.01 -8.95 18.20
CA GLY A 144 -5.74 -10.14 18.68
C GLY A 144 -6.14 -10.03 20.15
N SER A 145 -5.89 -11.08 20.93
CA SER A 145 -6.25 -11.12 22.37
C SER A 145 -5.32 -10.25 23.20
N LEU A 146 -5.91 -9.37 24.02
CA LEU A 146 -5.19 -8.47 24.91
C LEU A 146 -5.55 -8.76 26.37
N THR A 147 -4.67 -8.34 27.30
CA THR A 147 -4.91 -8.47 28.74
C THR A 147 -5.40 -7.13 29.28
N ALA A 148 -6.66 -7.08 29.73
CA ALA A 148 -7.19 -5.92 30.41
C ALA A 148 -6.63 -5.81 31.81
N THR A 149 -6.38 -4.59 32.27
CA THR A 149 -6.05 -4.27 33.66
C THR A 149 -7.30 -3.79 34.37
N SER A 150 -7.40 -4.05 35.67
CA SER A 150 -8.54 -3.59 36.48
C SER A 150 -8.11 -2.77 37.68
N VAL A 151 -8.97 -1.81 38.04
CA VAL A 151 -8.90 -1.05 39.30
C VAL A 151 -10.23 -1.23 40.02
N SER A 152 -10.17 -1.78 41.23
CA SER A 152 -11.35 -2.04 42.07
C SER A 152 -11.41 -1.06 43.25
N THR A 153 -12.61 -0.55 43.51
CA THR A 153 -12.92 0.24 44.72
C THR A 153 -13.71 -0.58 45.74
N VAL A 154 -13.99 -1.86 45.47
CA VAL A 154 -14.86 -2.72 46.29
C VAL A 154 -14.35 -2.81 47.73
N ASN A 155 -15.24 -2.42 48.67
CA ASN A 155 -15.04 -2.59 50.11
C ASN A 155 -16.25 -3.32 50.71
N THR A 156 -16.06 -4.57 51.07
CA THR A 156 -17.12 -5.41 51.60
C THR A 156 -17.43 -5.13 53.07
N ASP A 157 -16.61 -4.37 53.77
CA ASP A 157 -16.84 -4.01 55.18
C ASP A 157 -17.87 -2.87 55.37
N ALA A 158 -18.24 -2.18 54.30
CA ALA A 158 -19.21 -1.09 54.35
C ALA A 158 -20.28 -1.26 53.26
N VAL A 159 -21.52 -0.93 53.56
CA VAL A 159 -22.58 -0.87 52.56
C VAL A 159 -22.37 0.35 51.67
N GLY A 160 -22.54 0.17 50.36
CA GLY A 160 -22.32 1.21 49.36
C GLY A 160 -22.32 0.69 47.94
N ASN A 161 -22.14 1.58 46.98
CA ASN A 161 -21.93 1.22 45.58
C ASN A 161 -20.44 1.34 45.27
N TYR A 162 -19.88 0.30 44.70
CA TYR A 162 -18.47 0.18 44.36
C TYR A 162 -18.33 -0.16 42.91
N THR A 163 -17.16 0.07 42.31
CA THR A 163 -16.88 -0.22 40.90
C THR A 163 -15.61 -0.98 40.74
N VAL A 164 -15.58 -1.82 39.71
CA VAL A 164 -14.36 -2.35 39.11
C VAL A 164 -14.30 -1.78 37.70
N THR A 165 -13.22 -1.08 37.40
CA THR A 165 -12.99 -0.46 36.09
C THR A 165 -11.90 -1.20 35.36
N TYR A 166 -12.14 -1.55 34.11
CA TYR A 166 -11.18 -2.24 33.23
C TYR A 166 -10.63 -1.27 32.18
N SER A 167 -9.37 -1.42 31.85
CA SER A 167 -8.71 -0.64 30.80
C SER A 167 -7.71 -1.51 30.04
N VAL A 168 -7.51 -1.20 28.78
CA VAL A 168 -6.50 -1.81 27.92
C VAL A 168 -6.14 -0.84 26.80
N SER A 169 -4.90 -0.89 26.34
CA SER A 169 -4.47 -0.27 25.09
C SER A 169 -3.79 -1.34 24.25
N ASP A 170 -3.87 -1.18 22.93
CA ASP A 170 -3.14 -1.99 21.98
C ASP A 170 -1.64 -1.62 21.92
N ALA A 171 -0.89 -2.28 21.06
CA ALA A 171 0.55 -2.02 20.85
C ALA A 171 0.83 -0.67 20.16
N ASN A 172 -0.17 -0.09 19.48
CA ASN A 172 -0.07 1.19 18.77
C ASN A 172 -0.53 2.38 19.62
N GLY A 173 -1.03 2.11 20.84
CA GLY A 173 -1.42 3.12 21.83
C GLY A 173 -2.89 3.54 21.76
N ASN A 174 -3.75 2.83 20.97
CA ASN A 174 -5.18 3.07 20.97
C ASN A 174 -5.78 2.49 22.24
N ALA A 175 -6.41 3.33 23.07
CA ALA A 175 -7.06 2.89 24.30
C ALA A 175 -8.52 2.49 24.04
N ALA A 176 -8.96 1.39 24.67
CA ALA A 176 -10.36 0.99 24.66
C ALA A 176 -11.26 2.10 25.24
N ASP A 177 -12.49 2.19 24.72
CA ASP A 177 -13.50 3.03 25.32
C ASP A 177 -13.90 2.45 26.69
N SER A 178 -14.05 3.32 27.69
CA SER A 178 -14.41 2.99 29.07
C SER A 178 -15.93 2.90 29.27
#